data_9a639dea9503ba44597e1c705e5e5e17
#
_entry.id   9a639dea9503ba44597e1c705e5e5e17
#
_cell.length_a   1.000
_cell.length_b   1.000
_cell.length_c   1.000
_cell.angle_alpha   90.00
_cell.angle_beta   90.00
_cell.angle_gamma   90.00
#
_symmetry.space_group_name_H-M   'P 1'
#
loop_
_entity.id
_entity.type
_entity.pdbx_description
1 polymer ?
#
loop_
_entity_poly.entity_id
_entity_poly.type
_entity_poly.pdbx_seq_one_letter_code
_entity_poly.pdbx_strand_id
1 'polypeptide(L)'
;GALLSRQFLHKSRVWFLQPTPSVCPGCARGCTVQVWHRKPEWKLKALDQRQNENIARVTPLDNPAVNGPWICNKGRDLAQIFERARADEPMLKGRPVAVPAALDEARRLIGAARHPVALVSNWGSNEELETFKDKLGEVFHCFVKLDWQPQPGERIEDDLLIRGDKNPNTARACELFGHAEPDFKDGTDLVLVWGEGFDFGRLP
;
A
#
# COMPACT_ATOMS: atom_id res chain seq x y z
N GLY A 1 -28.85 -13.68 8.23
CA GLY A 1 -28.65 -12.27 8.10
C GLY A 1 -27.93 -11.61 9.26
N ALA A 2 -28.14 -12.03 10.52
CA ALA A 2 -27.58 -11.34 11.70
C ALA A 2 -26.05 -11.38 11.81
N LEU A 3 -25.39 -12.32 11.14
CA LEU A 3 -23.93 -12.51 11.20
C LEU A 3 -23.20 -12.01 9.93
N LEU A 4 -23.88 -11.33 9.01
CA LEU A 4 -23.22 -10.73 7.85
C LEU A 4 -22.57 -9.40 8.22
N SER A 5 -21.35 -9.19 7.76
CA SER A 5 -20.73 -7.87 7.91
C SER A 5 -21.55 -6.82 7.14
N ARG A 6 -21.72 -5.63 7.73
CA ARG A 6 -22.44 -4.52 7.10
C ARG A 6 -21.85 -4.13 5.75
N GLN A 7 -20.57 -4.33 5.57
CA GLN A 7 -19.86 -3.94 4.37
C GLN A 7 -20.14 -4.84 3.18
N PHE A 8 -20.50 -6.11 3.43
CA PHE A 8 -20.91 -7.03 2.38
C PHE A 8 -22.43 -7.05 2.18
N LEU A 9 -23.21 -6.63 3.18
CA LEU A 9 -24.66 -6.65 3.13
C LEU A 9 -25.17 -5.84 1.92
N HIS A 10 -25.93 -6.49 1.05
CA HIS A 10 -26.51 -5.93 -0.17
C HIS A 10 -25.52 -5.51 -1.29
N LYS A 11 -24.22 -5.77 -1.16
CA LYS A 11 -23.24 -5.42 -2.21
C LYS A 11 -23.36 -6.32 -3.46
N SER A 12 -23.39 -7.63 -3.26
CA SER A 12 -23.49 -8.58 -4.38
C SER A 12 -23.92 -9.96 -3.91
N ARG A 13 -24.50 -10.76 -4.82
CA ARG A 13 -24.77 -12.18 -4.59
C ARG A 13 -23.49 -12.99 -4.83
N VAL A 14 -23.25 -14.02 -4.00
CA VAL A 14 -22.01 -14.81 -4.00
C VAL A 14 -21.74 -15.48 -5.35
N TRP A 15 -22.77 -15.94 -6.05
CA TRP A 15 -22.60 -16.60 -7.35
C TRP A 15 -22.14 -15.70 -8.49
N PHE A 16 -22.25 -14.37 -8.33
CA PHE A 16 -21.68 -13.40 -9.26
C PHE A 16 -20.22 -13.09 -9.00
N LEU A 17 -19.67 -13.61 -7.89
CA LEU A 17 -18.33 -13.32 -7.42
C LEU A 17 -17.40 -14.52 -7.61
N GLN A 18 -16.13 -14.23 -7.78
CA GLN A 18 -15.04 -15.18 -7.68
C GLN A 18 -13.98 -14.70 -6.70
N PRO A 19 -13.32 -15.61 -5.97
CA PRO A 19 -12.21 -15.27 -5.10
C PRO A 19 -10.90 -15.25 -5.87
N THR A 20 -10.01 -14.33 -5.50
CA THR A 20 -8.61 -14.33 -5.91
C THR A 20 -7.74 -14.34 -4.65
N PRO A 21 -6.80 -15.29 -4.52
CA PRO A 21 -5.85 -15.31 -3.41
C PRO A 21 -5.00 -14.05 -3.39
N SER A 22 -4.73 -13.54 -2.18
CA SER A 22 -3.91 -12.35 -1.98
C SER A 22 -3.33 -12.34 -0.57
N VAL A 23 -2.52 -11.34 -0.26
CA VAL A 23 -1.97 -11.07 1.07
C VAL A 23 -2.53 -9.76 1.60
N CYS A 24 -2.92 -9.75 2.86
CA CYS A 24 -3.43 -8.55 3.52
C CYS A 24 -2.29 -7.57 3.81
N PRO A 25 -2.33 -6.31 3.31
CA PRO A 25 -1.32 -5.31 3.57
C PRO A 25 -1.58 -4.47 4.84
N GLY A 26 -2.51 -4.87 5.70
CA GLY A 26 -2.95 -4.06 6.84
C GLY A 26 -1.97 -4.02 8.03
N CYS A 27 -1.00 -4.93 8.09
CA CYS A 27 0.08 -4.98 9.08
C CYS A 27 1.13 -6.02 8.70
N ALA A 28 2.24 -6.07 9.45
CA ALA A 28 3.36 -7.00 9.24
C ALA A 28 3.00 -8.50 9.44
N ARG A 29 1.76 -8.86 9.79
CA ARG A 29 1.33 -10.25 9.86
C ARG A 29 1.29 -10.92 8.48
N GLY A 30 0.89 -10.20 7.44
CA GLY A 30 0.80 -10.75 6.09
C GLY A 30 -0.23 -11.87 5.95
N CYS A 31 -1.42 -11.73 6.57
CA CYS A 31 -2.48 -12.74 6.50
C CYS A 31 -2.84 -13.10 5.07
N THR A 32 -2.95 -14.40 4.80
CA THR A 32 -3.43 -14.90 3.51
C THR A 32 -4.94 -14.71 3.43
N VAL A 33 -5.41 -14.12 2.33
CA VAL A 33 -6.81 -13.73 2.14
C VAL A 33 -7.34 -14.12 0.78
N GLN A 34 -8.65 -14.16 0.66
CA GLN A 34 -9.38 -14.23 -0.62
C GLN A 34 -10.09 -12.90 -0.83
N VAL A 35 -9.74 -12.24 -1.92
CA VAL A 35 -10.40 -11.02 -2.39
C VAL A 35 -11.49 -11.41 -3.37
N TRP A 36 -12.74 -11.07 -3.04
CA TRP A 36 -13.91 -11.42 -3.84
C TRP A 36 -14.30 -10.26 -4.73
N HIS A 37 -14.29 -10.49 -6.02
CA HIS A 37 -14.64 -9.53 -7.06
C HIS A 37 -15.62 -10.15 -8.06
N ARG A 38 -16.22 -9.32 -8.92
CA ARG A 38 -17.20 -9.78 -9.90
C ARG A 38 -16.55 -10.64 -10.98
N LYS A 39 -17.19 -11.76 -11.32
CA LYS A 39 -16.78 -12.61 -12.43
C LYS A 39 -16.86 -11.85 -13.75
N PRO A 40 -15.94 -12.09 -14.72
CA PRO A 40 -15.92 -11.39 -16.01
C PRO A 40 -17.24 -11.50 -16.78
N GLU A 41 -17.88 -12.69 -16.79
CA GLU A 41 -19.14 -12.94 -17.49
C GLU A 41 -20.33 -12.22 -16.88
N TRP A 42 -20.22 -11.78 -15.62
CA TRP A 42 -21.27 -11.05 -14.89
C TRP A 42 -20.96 -9.57 -14.72
N LYS A 43 -20.01 -9.03 -15.51
CA LYS A 43 -19.73 -7.60 -15.50
C LYS A 43 -20.95 -6.81 -15.99
N LEU A 44 -21.24 -5.72 -15.28
CA LEU A 44 -22.31 -4.81 -15.65
C LEU A 44 -21.90 -4.05 -16.93
N LYS A 45 -22.75 -4.07 -17.95
CA LYS A 45 -22.42 -3.49 -19.27
C LYS A 45 -22.83 -2.01 -19.40
N ALA A 46 -23.75 -1.51 -18.56
CA ALA A 46 -24.40 -0.27 -18.86
C ALA A 46 -24.16 0.87 -17.84
N LEU A 47 -24.62 0.82 -16.65
CA LEU A 47 -24.79 2.04 -15.85
C LEU A 47 -23.72 2.31 -14.80
N ASP A 48 -22.98 1.32 -14.36
CA ASP A 48 -21.98 1.51 -13.31
C ASP A 48 -20.81 0.53 -13.47
N GLN A 49 -19.97 0.81 -14.45
CA GLN A 49 -18.76 0.01 -14.68
C GLN A 49 -17.83 0.04 -13.46
N ARG A 50 -17.87 1.08 -12.63
CA ARG A 50 -17.08 1.20 -11.39
C ARG A 50 -17.38 0.06 -10.42
N GLN A 51 -18.62 -0.43 -10.36
CA GLN A 51 -18.97 -1.59 -9.52
C GLN A 51 -18.33 -2.89 -9.96
N ASN A 52 -17.88 -3.00 -11.20
CA ASN A 52 -17.21 -4.20 -11.69
C ASN A 52 -15.80 -4.38 -11.13
N GLU A 53 -15.18 -3.29 -10.72
CA GLU A 53 -13.81 -3.24 -10.19
C GLU A 53 -13.77 -3.22 -8.66
N ASN A 54 -14.92 -3.10 -8.01
CA ASN A 54 -15.01 -3.05 -6.56
C ASN A 54 -14.72 -4.42 -5.93
N ILE A 55 -13.97 -4.40 -4.85
CA ILE A 55 -13.84 -5.54 -3.94
C ILE A 55 -15.16 -5.68 -3.19
N ALA A 56 -15.85 -6.79 -3.40
CA ALA A 56 -17.14 -7.03 -2.76
C ALA A 56 -16.98 -7.43 -1.28
N ARG A 57 -15.99 -8.28 -0.99
CA ARG A 57 -15.60 -8.67 0.37
C ARG A 57 -14.20 -9.26 0.39
N VAL A 58 -13.62 -9.35 1.60
CA VAL A 58 -12.39 -10.09 1.86
C VAL A 58 -12.68 -11.16 2.90
N THR A 59 -12.21 -12.38 2.67
CA THR A 59 -12.32 -13.51 3.60
C THR A 59 -10.93 -14.08 3.88
N PRO A 60 -10.71 -14.72 5.04
CA PRO A 60 -9.46 -15.41 5.27
C PRO A 60 -9.31 -16.57 4.26
N LEU A 61 -8.08 -16.82 3.87
CA LEU A 61 -7.63 -18.07 3.28
C LEU A 61 -6.81 -18.79 4.33
N ASP A 62 -7.14 -20.07 4.60
CA ASP A 62 -6.48 -20.81 5.67
C ASP A 62 -4.98 -20.97 5.40
N ASN A 63 -4.19 -20.53 6.37
CA ASN A 63 -2.74 -20.65 6.35
C ASN A 63 -2.23 -20.89 7.78
N PRO A 64 -2.03 -22.17 8.17
CA PRO A 64 -1.62 -22.53 9.53
C PRO A 64 -0.32 -21.85 9.99
N ALA A 65 0.58 -21.52 9.04
CA ALA A 65 1.85 -20.87 9.36
C ALA A 65 1.73 -19.36 9.66
N VAL A 66 0.64 -18.70 9.23
CA VAL A 66 0.49 -17.25 9.34
C VAL A 66 -0.74 -16.85 10.15
N ASN A 67 -1.93 -17.13 9.64
CA ASN A 67 -3.20 -16.64 10.22
C ASN A 67 -4.22 -17.72 10.52
N GLY A 68 -3.93 -19.01 10.22
CA GLY A 68 -4.94 -20.06 10.30
C GLY A 68 -6.20 -19.66 9.51
N PRO A 69 -7.39 -20.02 10.02
CA PRO A 69 -8.67 -19.69 9.37
C PRO A 69 -9.17 -18.27 9.68
N TRP A 70 -8.36 -17.39 10.26
CA TRP A 70 -8.82 -16.13 10.82
C TRP A 70 -8.32 -14.91 10.02
N ILE A 71 -9.03 -13.80 10.15
CA ILE A 71 -8.63 -12.46 9.71
C ILE A 71 -9.25 -11.41 10.63
N CYS A 72 -8.50 -10.36 10.92
CA CYS A 72 -8.99 -9.24 11.73
C CYS A 72 -10.00 -8.36 10.96
N ASN A 73 -10.72 -7.49 11.66
CA ASN A 73 -11.70 -6.62 11.05
C ASN A 73 -11.08 -5.66 10.02
N LYS A 74 -9.88 -5.11 10.29
CA LYS A 74 -9.17 -4.26 9.30
C LYS A 74 -8.91 -5.00 7.99
N GLY A 75 -8.53 -6.27 8.04
CA GLY A 75 -8.37 -7.10 6.84
C GLY A 75 -9.70 -7.37 6.12
N ARG A 76 -10.83 -7.48 6.85
CA ARG A 76 -12.16 -7.60 6.21
C ARG A 76 -12.56 -6.32 5.49
N ASP A 77 -12.12 -5.19 6.00
CA ASP A 77 -12.42 -3.84 5.52
C ASP A 77 -11.40 -3.33 4.49
N LEU A 78 -10.53 -4.21 4.00
CA LEU A 78 -9.46 -3.88 3.07
C LEU A 78 -9.94 -3.14 1.81
N ALA A 79 -11.19 -3.38 1.38
CA ALA A 79 -11.81 -2.65 0.27
C ALA A 79 -11.76 -1.12 0.45
N GLN A 80 -11.83 -0.62 1.69
CA GLN A 80 -11.80 0.83 1.97
C GLN A 80 -10.49 1.50 1.55
N ILE A 81 -9.39 0.75 1.47
CA ILE A 81 -8.10 1.28 0.98
C ILE A 81 -8.23 1.74 -0.48
N PHE A 82 -9.04 1.05 -1.26
CA PHE A 82 -9.25 1.34 -2.68
C PHE A 82 -10.37 2.37 -2.94
N GLU A 83 -11.21 2.63 -1.94
CA GLU A 83 -12.30 3.61 -2.02
C GLU A 83 -11.84 5.06 -1.73
N ARG A 84 -10.56 5.24 -1.34
CA ARG A 84 -9.97 6.57 -1.09
C ARG A 84 -9.76 7.33 -2.39
N ALA A 85 -9.81 8.66 -2.30
CA ALA A 85 -9.38 9.53 -3.41
C ALA A 85 -7.89 9.25 -3.73
N ARG A 86 -7.60 8.94 -4.98
CA ARG A 86 -6.27 8.59 -5.47
C ARG A 86 -5.91 9.51 -6.61
N ALA A 87 -4.61 9.72 -6.82
CA ALA A 87 -4.12 10.40 -8.00
C ALA A 87 -4.28 9.45 -9.21
N ASP A 88 -5.11 9.82 -10.15
CA ASP A 88 -5.41 9.02 -11.35
C ASP A 88 -4.48 9.37 -12.53
N GLU A 89 -3.80 10.51 -12.44
CA GLU A 89 -2.93 11.04 -13.49
C GLU A 89 -1.70 11.73 -12.89
N PRO A 90 -0.58 11.77 -13.63
CA PRO A 90 0.60 12.51 -13.19
C PRO A 90 0.32 14.01 -13.12
N MET A 91 0.88 14.65 -12.11
CA MET A 91 0.74 16.08 -11.91
C MET A 91 2.10 16.77 -11.85
N LEU A 92 2.23 17.93 -12.49
CA LEU A 92 3.39 18.80 -12.40
C LEU A 92 2.96 20.19 -11.94
N LYS A 93 3.48 20.63 -10.80
CA LYS A 93 3.12 21.91 -10.17
C LYS A 93 1.60 22.12 -10.03
N GLY A 94 0.90 21.04 -9.62
CA GLY A 94 -0.54 21.05 -9.42
C GLY A 94 -1.38 21.00 -10.70
N ARG A 95 -0.78 20.74 -11.87
CA ARG A 95 -1.48 20.60 -13.15
C ARG A 95 -1.29 19.19 -13.71
N PRO A 96 -2.34 18.54 -14.23
CA PRO A 96 -2.21 17.25 -14.87
C PRO A 96 -1.34 17.34 -16.13
N VAL A 97 -0.51 16.30 -16.34
CA VAL A 97 0.39 16.21 -17.49
C VAL A 97 0.41 14.77 -18.02
N ALA A 98 0.82 14.62 -19.28
CA ALA A 98 0.99 13.29 -19.85
C ALA A 98 2.16 12.54 -19.18
N VAL A 99 2.03 11.20 -19.06
CA VAL A 99 3.06 10.35 -18.45
C VAL A 99 4.48 10.58 -19.00
N PRO A 100 4.69 10.69 -20.34
CA PRO A 100 6.03 10.96 -20.87
C PRO A 100 6.62 12.25 -20.34
N ALA A 101 5.83 13.33 -20.28
CA ALA A 101 6.30 14.65 -19.80
C ALA A 101 6.66 14.60 -18.31
N ALA A 102 5.88 13.87 -17.50
CA ALA A 102 6.21 13.67 -16.08
C ALA A 102 7.51 12.89 -15.90
N LEU A 103 7.73 11.84 -16.70
CA LEU A 103 8.96 11.03 -16.66
C LEU A 103 10.18 11.82 -17.12
N ASP A 104 10.05 12.66 -18.16
CA ASP A 104 11.14 13.50 -18.63
C ASP A 104 11.55 14.55 -17.59
N GLU A 105 10.58 15.15 -16.90
CA GLU A 105 10.86 16.07 -15.81
C GLU A 105 11.49 15.35 -14.60
N ALA A 106 11.02 14.16 -14.25
CA ALA A 106 11.64 13.34 -13.20
C ALA A 106 13.10 13.00 -13.53
N ARG A 107 13.39 12.58 -14.76
CA ARG A 107 14.78 12.33 -15.24
C ARG A 107 15.65 13.57 -15.15
N ARG A 108 15.10 14.71 -15.55
CA ARG A 108 15.79 16.01 -15.50
C ARG A 108 16.14 16.38 -14.06
N LEU A 109 15.19 16.24 -13.12
CA LEU A 109 15.41 16.53 -11.69
C LEU A 109 16.47 15.60 -11.09
N ILE A 110 16.34 14.30 -11.31
CA ILE A 110 17.30 13.30 -10.83
C ILE A 110 18.70 13.56 -11.38
N GLY A 111 18.81 13.85 -12.69
CA GLY A 111 20.12 14.12 -13.32
C GLY A 111 20.77 15.43 -12.89
N ALA A 112 20.02 16.37 -12.36
CA ALA A 112 20.52 17.67 -11.85
C ALA A 112 20.89 17.60 -10.35
N ALA A 113 20.37 16.63 -9.60
CA ALA A 113 20.56 16.51 -8.17
C ALA A 113 21.98 16.08 -7.82
N ARG A 114 22.54 16.66 -6.75
CA ARG A 114 23.86 16.34 -6.21
C ARG A 114 23.76 15.49 -4.94
N HIS A 115 22.72 15.72 -4.15
CA HIS A 115 22.48 15.06 -2.88
C HIS A 115 21.02 14.58 -2.77
N PRO A 116 20.61 13.66 -3.68
CA PRO A 116 19.25 13.17 -3.69
C PRO A 116 18.99 12.17 -2.56
N VAL A 117 17.85 12.32 -1.90
CA VAL A 117 17.36 11.44 -0.83
C VAL A 117 16.08 10.77 -1.30
N ALA A 118 15.90 9.49 -0.96
CA ALA A 118 14.65 8.78 -1.18
C ALA A 118 14.02 8.31 0.13
N LEU A 119 12.75 8.62 0.30
CA LEU A 119 11.91 8.04 1.35
C LEU A 119 11.14 6.87 0.77
N VAL A 120 11.52 5.66 1.17
CA VAL A 120 10.99 4.41 0.64
C VAL A 120 9.92 3.87 1.58
N SER A 121 8.69 3.72 1.07
CA SER A 121 7.60 3.08 1.81
C SER A 121 7.83 1.57 1.90
N ASN A 122 7.49 1.00 3.03
CA ASN A 122 7.47 -0.46 3.26
C ASN A 122 6.12 -1.10 2.90
N TRP A 123 5.38 -0.49 1.99
CA TRP A 123 4.14 -1.03 1.41
C TRP A 123 4.35 -1.73 0.05
N GLY A 124 5.54 -1.62 -0.53
CA GLY A 124 5.90 -2.31 -1.75
C GLY A 124 6.04 -3.83 -1.57
N SER A 125 5.83 -4.59 -2.63
CA SER A 125 6.19 -6.01 -2.68
C SER A 125 7.73 -6.20 -2.60
N ASN A 126 8.18 -7.41 -2.36
CA ASN A 126 9.63 -7.70 -2.38
C ASN A 126 10.25 -7.33 -3.71
N GLU A 127 9.57 -7.67 -4.81
CA GLU A 127 10.02 -7.40 -6.18
C GLU A 127 10.08 -5.90 -6.49
N GLU A 128 9.12 -5.13 -5.99
CA GLU A 128 9.13 -3.67 -6.14
C GLU A 128 10.28 -3.04 -5.35
N LEU A 129 10.49 -3.45 -4.09
CA LEU A 129 11.59 -2.96 -3.25
C LEU A 129 12.96 -3.31 -3.84
N GLU A 130 13.14 -4.55 -4.32
CA GLU A 130 14.36 -4.99 -5.01
C GLU A 130 14.60 -4.21 -6.29
N THR A 131 13.57 -4.03 -7.12
CA THR A 131 13.65 -3.26 -8.35
C THR A 131 14.04 -1.80 -8.07
N PHE A 132 13.47 -1.21 -7.03
CA PHE A 132 13.83 0.15 -6.60
C PHE A 132 15.31 0.20 -6.18
N LYS A 133 15.76 -0.75 -5.37
CA LYS A 133 17.15 -0.84 -4.94
C LYS A 133 18.10 -0.96 -6.13
N ASP A 134 17.81 -1.86 -7.06
CA ASP A 134 18.66 -2.13 -8.23
C ASP A 134 18.75 -0.94 -9.18
N LYS A 135 17.65 -0.20 -9.36
CA LYS A 135 17.59 0.90 -10.34
C LYS A 135 17.95 2.25 -9.77
N LEU A 136 17.65 2.51 -8.51
CA LEU A 136 17.76 3.82 -7.90
C LEU A 136 18.61 3.85 -6.61
N GLY A 137 18.93 2.70 -6.04
CA GLY A 137 19.64 2.63 -4.76
C GLY A 137 21.06 3.18 -4.76
N GLU A 138 21.72 3.26 -5.93
CA GLU A 138 23.03 3.91 -6.08
C GLU A 138 22.91 5.43 -6.31
N VAL A 139 21.76 5.88 -6.79
CA VAL A 139 21.51 7.30 -7.09
C VAL A 139 21.06 8.05 -5.84
N PHE A 140 20.22 7.41 -5.01
CA PHE A 140 19.60 8.03 -3.85
C PHE A 140 20.18 7.51 -2.54
N HIS A 141 20.36 8.40 -1.57
CA HIS A 141 20.46 7.98 -0.20
C HIS A 141 19.07 7.61 0.32
N CYS A 142 18.84 6.31 0.57
CA CYS A 142 17.51 5.76 0.84
C CYS A 142 17.25 5.63 2.33
N PHE A 143 16.08 6.06 2.78
CA PHE A 143 15.56 5.85 4.14
C PHE A 143 14.23 5.12 4.08
N VAL A 144 14.05 4.11 4.94
CA VAL A 144 12.79 3.39 5.09
C VAL A 144 11.88 4.13 6.05
N LYS A 145 10.59 4.16 5.75
CA LYS A 145 9.60 4.63 6.69
C LYS A 145 9.47 3.67 7.87
N LEU A 146 9.91 4.09 9.05
CA LEU A 146 9.83 3.32 10.30
C LEU A 146 8.77 3.87 11.28
N ASP A 147 8.19 5.00 10.98
CA ASP A 147 7.35 5.78 11.88
C ASP A 147 5.90 5.34 11.87
N TRP A 148 5.58 4.34 12.62
CA TRP A 148 4.23 4.20 13.11
C TRP A 148 4.25 4.25 14.64
N GLN A 149 3.74 5.34 15.17
CA GLN A 149 3.62 5.52 16.60
C GLN A 149 2.16 5.34 17.03
N PRO A 150 1.87 4.45 17.99
CA PRO A 150 0.52 4.31 18.52
C PRO A 150 0.09 5.58 19.23
N GLN A 151 -1.19 5.90 19.15
CA GLN A 151 -1.75 6.95 19.98
C GLN A 151 -1.80 6.46 21.45
N PRO A 152 -1.65 7.35 22.43
CA PRO A 152 -1.78 6.98 23.84
C PRO A 152 -3.09 6.23 24.12
N GLY A 153 -3.00 5.04 24.72
CA GLY A 153 -4.14 4.18 25.02
C GLY A 153 -4.65 3.32 23.84
N GLU A 154 -4.07 3.43 22.65
CA GLU A 154 -4.40 2.56 21.53
C GLU A 154 -3.77 1.18 21.68
N ARG A 155 -4.59 0.13 21.65
CA ARG A 155 -4.09 -1.25 21.58
C ARG A 155 -3.74 -1.58 20.12
N ILE A 156 -2.47 -1.63 19.84
CA ILE A 156 -1.94 -1.74 18.49
C ILE A 156 -1.69 -3.15 18.03
N GLU A 157 -1.56 -4.10 18.95
CA GLU A 157 -1.38 -5.51 18.64
C GLU A 157 -2.18 -6.40 19.60
N ASP A 158 -2.38 -7.64 19.22
CA ASP A 158 -2.96 -8.69 20.03
C ASP A 158 -2.08 -9.96 19.95
N ASP A 159 -2.38 -10.93 20.82
CA ASP A 159 -1.62 -12.18 20.88
C ASP A 159 -1.98 -13.15 19.74
N LEU A 160 -2.99 -12.83 18.93
CA LEU A 160 -3.55 -13.73 17.92
C LEU A 160 -3.16 -13.34 16.49
N LEU A 161 -3.55 -12.16 16.02
CA LEU A 161 -3.46 -11.77 14.61
C LEU A 161 -2.79 -10.41 14.37
N ILE A 162 -3.19 -9.39 15.14
CA ILE A 162 -2.81 -8.02 14.85
C ILE A 162 -1.38 -7.76 15.30
N ARG A 163 -0.53 -7.29 14.39
CA ARG A 163 0.82 -6.85 14.71
C ARG A 163 0.88 -5.35 14.97
N GLY A 164 1.81 -4.95 15.83
CA GLY A 164 2.11 -3.56 16.16
C GLY A 164 2.55 -2.78 14.93
N ASP A 165 3.45 -3.37 14.14
CA ASP A 165 3.85 -2.78 12.86
C ASP A 165 2.70 -2.84 11.85
N LYS A 166 2.22 -1.66 11.44
CA LYS A 166 1.12 -1.49 10.48
C LYS A 166 1.59 -1.43 9.03
N ASN A 167 2.88 -1.54 8.80
CA ASN A 167 3.43 -1.63 7.47
C ASN A 167 3.62 -3.10 7.08
N PRO A 168 3.22 -3.50 5.88
CA PRO A 168 3.20 -4.92 5.51
C PRO A 168 4.59 -5.54 5.31
N ASN A 169 5.59 -4.74 4.92
CA ASN A 169 6.88 -5.26 4.47
C ASN A 169 8.11 -4.52 5.05
N THR A 170 8.05 -4.16 6.32
CA THR A 170 9.17 -3.49 7.01
C THR A 170 10.43 -4.34 7.03
N ALA A 171 10.30 -5.66 7.24
CA ALA A 171 11.45 -6.55 7.32
C ALA A 171 12.31 -6.50 6.03
N ARG A 172 11.69 -6.67 4.87
CA ARG A 172 12.41 -6.62 3.58
C ARG A 172 12.91 -5.23 3.25
N ALA A 173 12.12 -4.20 3.51
CA ALA A 173 12.55 -2.82 3.29
C ALA A 173 13.79 -2.48 4.12
N CYS A 174 13.82 -2.85 5.40
CA CYS A 174 14.97 -2.61 6.27
C CYS A 174 16.20 -3.46 5.89
N GLU A 175 16.01 -4.67 5.43
CA GLU A 175 17.10 -5.51 4.92
C GLU A 175 17.79 -4.86 3.70
N LEU A 176 17.02 -4.24 2.81
CA LEU A 176 17.53 -3.61 1.60
C LEU A 176 18.14 -2.22 1.83
N PHE A 177 17.55 -1.41 2.69
CA PHE A 177 17.86 0.02 2.84
C PHE A 177 18.35 0.42 4.23
N GLY A 178 18.36 -0.49 5.20
CA GLY A 178 18.78 -0.22 6.57
C GLY A 178 17.67 0.32 7.48
N HIS A 179 18.06 0.69 8.70
CA HIS A 179 17.14 1.12 9.78
C HIS A 179 17.35 2.58 10.19
N ALA A 180 18.08 3.36 9.41
CA ALA A 180 18.34 4.75 9.76
C ALA A 180 17.08 5.61 9.64
N GLU A 181 16.87 6.52 10.59
CA GLU A 181 15.87 7.56 10.46
C GLU A 181 16.26 8.55 9.36
N PRO A 182 15.28 9.16 8.65
CA PRO A 182 15.56 10.15 7.65
C PRO A 182 16.34 11.33 8.24
N ASP A 183 17.51 11.58 7.70
CA ASP A 183 18.35 12.72 8.04
C ASP A 183 18.54 13.57 6.77
N PHE A 184 17.83 14.69 6.71
CA PHE A 184 17.96 15.66 5.63
C PHE A 184 19.11 16.60 5.99
N LYS A 185 20.32 16.23 5.58
CA LYS A 185 21.51 17.06 5.81
C LYS A 185 21.41 18.37 5.04
N ASP A 186 22.08 19.39 5.57
CA ASP A 186 22.30 20.64 4.83
C ASP A 186 22.91 20.32 3.46
N GLY A 187 22.17 20.65 2.38
CA GLY A 187 22.56 20.36 1.01
C GLY A 187 21.72 19.33 0.29
N THR A 188 20.73 18.69 0.93
CA THR A 188 19.73 17.87 0.21
C THR A 188 18.98 18.73 -0.80
N ASP A 189 19.10 18.40 -2.07
CA ASP A 189 18.56 19.19 -3.18
C ASP A 189 17.42 18.50 -3.94
N LEU A 190 17.17 17.23 -3.64
CA LEU A 190 16.04 16.47 -4.17
C LEU A 190 15.55 15.44 -3.15
N VAL A 191 14.25 15.41 -2.92
CA VAL A 191 13.60 14.36 -2.12
C VAL A 191 12.62 13.60 -3.00
N LEU A 192 12.85 12.31 -3.17
CA LEU A 192 11.92 11.38 -3.80
C LEU A 192 11.12 10.68 -2.71
N VAL A 193 9.80 10.78 -2.77
CA VAL A 193 8.91 10.02 -1.88
C VAL A 193 8.26 8.92 -2.71
N TRP A 194 8.56 7.66 -2.37
CA TRP A 194 8.00 6.50 -3.04
C TRP A 194 7.06 5.74 -2.10
N GLY A 195 5.78 5.75 -2.45
CA GLY A 195 4.72 5.07 -1.70
C GLY A 195 3.94 5.98 -0.78
N GLU A 196 3.19 5.36 0.13
CA GLU A 196 2.25 6.05 1.02
C GLU A 196 2.76 6.20 2.46
N GLY A 197 2.09 7.07 3.20
CA GLY A 197 2.16 7.12 4.65
C GLY A 197 3.22 8.06 5.22
N PHE A 198 3.83 8.90 4.41
CA PHE A 198 4.75 9.93 4.88
C PHE A 198 3.99 11.20 5.29
N ASP A 199 4.44 11.84 6.35
CA ASP A 199 3.97 13.16 6.75
C ASP A 199 4.74 14.23 5.97
N PHE A 200 4.10 14.74 4.92
CA PHE A 200 4.70 15.77 4.07
C PHE A 200 4.94 17.10 4.78
N GLY A 201 4.30 17.35 5.93
CA GLY A 201 4.54 18.53 6.76
C GLY A 201 5.90 18.51 7.49
N ARG A 202 6.57 17.35 7.49
CA ARG A 202 7.92 17.19 8.10
C ARG A 202 9.05 17.12 7.07
N LEU A 203 8.73 17.24 5.79
CA LEU A 203 9.75 17.33 4.74
C LEU A 203 10.36 18.73 4.74
N PRO A 204 11.66 18.85 4.42
CA PRO A 204 12.36 20.13 4.35
C PRO A 204 11.84 21.03 3.24
#